data_3d3bf234dd2c739c0e69d4e365fa8d65
#
_entry.id   3d3bf234dd2c739c0e69d4e365fa8d65
#
_cell.length_a   1.000
_cell.length_b   1.000
_cell.length_c   1.000
_cell.angle_alpha   90.00
_cell.angle_beta   90.00
_cell.angle_gamma   90.00
#
_symmetry.space_group_name_H-M   'P 1'
#
loop_
_entity.id
_entity.type
_entity.pdbx_description
1 polymer ?
#
loop_
_entity_poly.entity_id
_entity_poly.type
_entity_poly.pdbx_seq_one_letter_code
_entity_poly.pdbx_strand_id
1 'polypeptide(L)'
;MNNTIVLTLPVLFTGLFAGQTQWFDGLAKSLGYESVYHHAVIIDAGSSGTRVLAYKFRVPFTVFSQTNLDLENEYFEEVKPGLSSYVDDPERGADTIVQLVKNAEIKLPIDKKYETPLIVRATAGLRLLPKEKALQLIEEAAKAITKLGYDTGSNSVEIMDGSDEGIFIWYTINLLHNLIEEETMAALDLGGGSTQITYQLSDKDLTSYPSSDQYLVPAGGNNITLYTHSYLKLGLLAARYGIFRLESNDNNTNEFKSVCVDPIVQKEKWTYANKQYVISGANRPENMKRDAVYTRCYELVKRYVMKTLDFEPSTAPRGSVAAMSYFYDIAADAGIIDVMKGGTVSVSQYRLTALKACSAQNVEQPWACIDLVYVVTLLQDAYKIRDNDPVSLFKKVNGHEVSWALGLAYTSVMNRITAKA
;
A
#
# COMPACT_ATOMS: atom_id res chain seq x y z
N MET A 1 59.29 18.47 -22.06
CA MET A 1 58.84 17.32 -21.25
C MET A 1 57.58 17.78 -20.53
N ASN A 2 56.43 17.56 -21.13
CA ASN A 2 55.10 17.95 -20.60
C ASN A 2 54.47 16.72 -19.99
N ASN A 3 54.32 16.73 -18.67
CA ASN A 3 53.55 15.73 -17.94
C ASN A 3 52.09 16.17 -17.93
N THR A 4 51.26 15.56 -18.74
CA THR A 4 49.81 15.68 -18.70
C THR A 4 49.26 14.75 -17.63
N ILE A 5 48.78 15.31 -16.51
CA ILE A 5 48.06 14.59 -15.49
C ILE A 5 46.63 14.36 -16.02
N VAL A 6 46.33 13.12 -16.38
CA VAL A 6 44.95 12.69 -16.63
C VAL A 6 44.27 12.40 -15.30
N LEU A 7 43.48 13.36 -14.84
CA LEU A 7 42.59 13.17 -13.68
C LEU A 7 41.39 12.35 -14.15
N THR A 8 41.29 11.13 -13.62
CA THR A 8 40.13 10.27 -13.74
C THR A 8 38.98 10.85 -12.91
N LEU A 9 38.00 11.41 -13.60
CA LEU A 9 36.74 11.92 -13.06
C LEU A 9 35.58 10.96 -13.43
N PRO A 10 35.30 9.88 -12.68
CA PRO A 10 33.93 9.37 -12.71
C PRO A 10 33.29 9.08 -11.34
N VAL A 11 33.93 9.33 -10.21
CA VAL A 11 33.33 8.96 -8.90
C VAL A 11 32.81 10.18 -8.12
N LEU A 12 33.00 11.40 -8.63
CA LEU A 12 32.54 12.63 -7.97
C LEU A 12 31.20 13.16 -8.50
N PHE A 13 30.59 12.54 -9.51
CA PHE A 13 29.40 13.12 -10.16
C PHE A 13 28.08 12.83 -9.45
N THR A 14 27.88 11.69 -8.82
CA THR A 14 26.61 11.35 -8.16
C THR A 14 26.37 12.06 -6.83
N GLY A 15 27.41 12.34 -6.07
CA GLY A 15 27.32 13.18 -4.85
C GLY A 15 27.21 14.69 -5.12
N LEU A 16 27.58 15.12 -6.32
CA LEU A 16 27.55 16.53 -6.74
C LEU A 16 26.14 17.00 -7.12
N PHE A 17 25.25 16.13 -7.63
CA PHE A 17 23.93 16.55 -8.10
C PHE A 17 22.97 16.90 -6.97
N ALA A 18 22.90 16.12 -5.89
CA ALA A 18 22.07 16.44 -4.73
C ALA A 18 22.56 17.69 -3.97
N GLY A 19 23.89 17.88 -3.90
CA GLY A 19 24.50 19.09 -3.32
C GLY A 19 24.33 20.33 -4.20
N GLN A 20 24.26 20.17 -5.53
CA GLN A 20 24.05 21.28 -6.46
C GLN A 20 22.63 21.84 -6.42
N THR A 21 21.59 21.00 -6.29
CA THR A 21 20.21 21.48 -6.17
C THR A 21 20.00 22.31 -4.91
N GLN A 22 20.53 21.89 -3.77
CA GLN A 22 20.47 22.66 -2.52
C GLN A 22 21.26 23.98 -2.59
N TRP A 23 22.38 24.00 -3.28
CA TRP A 23 23.19 25.21 -3.46
C TRP A 23 22.49 26.22 -4.38
N PHE A 24 21.91 25.77 -5.50
CA PHE A 24 21.15 26.63 -6.40
C PHE A 24 19.85 27.15 -5.76
N ASP A 25 19.16 26.37 -4.96
CA ASP A 25 18.02 26.81 -4.17
C ASP A 25 18.44 27.90 -3.12
N GLY A 26 19.57 27.72 -2.47
CA GLY A 26 20.12 28.72 -1.55
C GLY A 26 20.49 30.02 -2.26
N LEU A 27 21.10 29.94 -3.44
CA LEU A 27 21.43 31.09 -4.27
C LEU A 27 20.17 31.78 -4.81
N ALA A 28 19.19 31.04 -5.30
CA ALA A 28 17.93 31.59 -5.79
C ALA A 28 17.20 32.36 -4.68
N LYS A 29 17.11 31.82 -3.48
CA LYS A 29 16.55 32.51 -2.29
C LYS A 29 17.32 33.79 -1.95
N SER A 30 18.67 33.78 -2.04
CA SER A 30 19.48 34.97 -1.79
C SER A 30 19.29 36.06 -2.84
N LEU A 31 18.87 35.69 -4.06
CA LEU A 31 18.53 36.58 -5.16
C LEU A 31 17.05 37.02 -5.17
N GLY A 32 16.25 36.63 -4.15
CA GLY A 32 14.87 37.02 -3.98
C GLY A 32 13.86 36.18 -4.75
N TYR A 33 14.25 35.02 -5.26
CA TYR A 33 13.30 34.08 -5.88
C TYR A 33 12.54 33.32 -4.81
N GLU A 34 11.21 33.36 -4.89
CA GLU A 34 10.32 32.62 -4.00
C GLU A 34 10.18 31.15 -4.49
N SER A 35 10.18 30.21 -3.55
CA SER A 35 9.92 28.81 -3.84
C SER A 35 8.47 28.65 -4.31
N VAL A 36 8.23 27.89 -5.38
CA VAL A 36 6.89 27.54 -5.86
C VAL A 36 6.42 26.29 -5.15
N TYR A 37 5.22 26.35 -4.58
CA TYR A 37 4.61 25.23 -3.87
C TYR A 37 3.33 24.79 -4.55
N HIS A 38 3.12 23.48 -4.55
CA HIS A 38 1.89 22.84 -4.99
C HIS A 38 1.35 21.95 -3.88
N HIS A 39 0.04 21.85 -3.78
CA HIS A 39 -0.62 20.99 -2.81
C HIS A 39 -1.45 19.93 -3.54
N ALA A 40 -1.70 18.82 -2.87
CA ALA A 40 -2.69 17.82 -3.26
C ALA A 40 -3.35 17.24 -2.00
N VAL A 41 -4.65 16.98 -2.07
CA VAL A 41 -5.40 16.33 -1.00
C VAL A 41 -5.99 15.04 -1.55
N ILE A 42 -5.58 13.92 -0.98
CA ILE A 42 -6.03 12.59 -1.37
C ILE A 42 -6.84 11.99 -0.23
N ILE A 43 -8.00 11.44 -0.56
CA ILE A 43 -8.80 10.62 0.34
C ILE A 43 -8.68 9.16 -0.10
N ASP A 44 -8.11 8.34 0.77
CA ASP A 44 -8.11 6.88 0.66
C ASP A 44 -9.36 6.34 1.37
N ALA A 45 -10.36 5.94 0.60
CA ALA A 45 -11.58 5.32 1.11
C ALA A 45 -11.40 3.79 1.15
N GLY A 46 -10.62 3.33 2.11
CA GLY A 46 -10.26 1.94 2.28
C GLY A 46 -11.37 1.06 2.87
N SER A 47 -11.09 -0.25 2.95
CA SER A 47 -12.01 -1.25 3.54
C SER A 47 -12.04 -1.22 5.06
N SER A 48 -10.93 -0.83 5.71
CA SER A 48 -10.76 -0.81 7.17
C SER A 48 -10.90 0.57 7.79
N GLY A 49 -10.70 1.64 7.00
CA GLY A 49 -10.76 3.03 7.42
C GLY A 49 -10.80 3.98 6.23
N THR A 50 -11.16 5.23 6.47
CA THR A 50 -11.05 6.33 5.50
C THR A 50 -9.97 7.27 5.99
N ARG A 51 -9.06 7.66 5.08
CA ARG A 51 -7.86 8.46 5.41
C ARG A 51 -7.80 9.70 4.56
N VAL A 52 -7.36 10.81 5.14
CA VAL A 52 -6.92 12.00 4.40
C VAL A 52 -5.39 12.06 4.43
N LEU A 53 -4.81 12.30 3.26
CA LEU A 53 -3.39 12.57 3.08
C LEU A 53 -3.29 13.88 2.30
N ALA A 54 -2.84 14.94 2.97
CA ALA A 54 -2.61 16.23 2.35
C ALA A 54 -1.11 16.46 2.21
N TYR A 55 -0.68 16.84 1.02
CA TYR A 55 0.73 16.96 0.67
C TYR A 55 1.06 18.38 0.23
N LYS A 56 2.25 18.85 0.62
CA LYS A 56 2.87 20.08 0.13
C LYS A 56 4.15 19.73 -0.58
N PHE A 57 4.18 19.99 -1.88
CA PHE A 57 5.34 19.79 -2.74
C PHE A 57 6.01 21.12 -3.03
N ARG A 58 7.33 21.12 -3.07
CA ARG A 58 8.16 22.21 -3.53
C ARG A 58 8.73 21.90 -4.91
N VAL A 59 8.66 22.87 -5.80
CA VAL A 59 9.39 22.82 -7.06
C VAL A 59 10.80 23.36 -6.80
N PRO A 60 11.85 22.50 -6.87
CA PRO A 60 13.20 22.98 -6.69
C PRO A 60 13.61 23.87 -7.87
N PHE A 61 14.43 24.88 -7.59
CA PHE A 61 15.02 25.68 -8.65
C PHE A 61 16.09 24.87 -9.37
N THR A 62 15.83 24.46 -10.62
CA THR A 62 16.80 23.73 -11.44
C THR A 62 17.15 24.51 -12.69
N VAL A 63 18.43 24.51 -13.08
CA VAL A 63 18.90 25.10 -14.34
C VAL A 63 18.59 24.15 -15.52
N PHE A 64 18.23 22.91 -15.24
CA PHE A 64 17.93 21.87 -16.20
C PHE A 64 16.43 21.55 -16.17
N SER A 65 15.84 21.28 -17.33
CA SER A 65 14.40 21.19 -17.60
C SER A 65 13.66 19.99 -16.94
N GLN A 66 14.26 19.22 -16.07
CA GLN A 66 13.57 18.16 -15.36
C GLN A 66 12.99 18.71 -14.04
N THR A 67 11.68 18.84 -14.02
CA THR A 67 10.96 19.30 -12.84
C THR A 67 10.69 18.09 -11.92
N ASN A 68 11.55 17.87 -10.95
CA ASN A 68 11.24 16.96 -9.87
C ASN A 68 10.51 17.74 -8.76
N LEU A 69 9.63 17.08 -8.03
CA LEU A 69 8.95 17.65 -6.87
C LEU A 69 9.56 17.09 -5.60
N ASP A 70 9.94 17.99 -4.69
CA ASP A 70 10.35 17.61 -3.34
C ASP A 70 9.11 17.57 -2.44
N LEU A 71 8.89 16.48 -1.72
CA LEU A 71 7.87 16.44 -0.66
C LEU A 71 8.39 17.21 0.55
N GLU A 72 7.76 18.35 0.87
CA GLU A 72 8.19 19.24 1.96
C GLU A 72 7.43 18.98 3.25
N ASN A 73 6.12 18.70 3.14
CA ASN A 73 5.28 18.45 4.30
C ASN A 73 4.09 17.57 3.93
N GLU A 74 3.60 16.85 4.93
CA GLU A 74 2.38 16.03 4.80
C GLU A 74 1.54 16.10 6.07
N TYR A 75 0.25 15.88 5.91
CA TYR A 75 -0.68 15.62 7.00
C TYR A 75 -1.44 14.33 6.74
N PHE A 76 -1.53 13.50 7.77
CA PHE A 76 -2.25 12.22 7.75
C PHE A 76 -3.24 12.16 8.90
N GLU A 77 -4.49 11.73 8.61
CA GLU A 77 -5.50 11.37 9.61
C GLU A 77 -6.34 10.21 9.11
N GLU A 78 -6.64 9.27 9.99
CA GLU A 78 -7.51 8.13 9.71
C GLU A 78 -8.73 8.15 10.62
N VAL A 79 -9.90 7.80 10.05
CA VAL A 79 -11.11 7.50 10.81
C VAL A 79 -11.64 6.11 10.47
N LYS A 80 -12.26 5.49 11.45
CA LYS A 80 -12.91 4.18 11.32
C LYS A 80 -14.40 4.30 11.66
N PRO A 81 -15.25 3.52 10.98
CA PRO A 81 -14.95 2.53 9.93
C PRO A 81 -14.65 3.17 8.56
N GLY A 82 -14.21 2.36 7.57
CA GLY A 82 -14.02 2.81 6.20
C GLY A 82 -15.32 3.15 5.47
N LEU A 83 -15.23 3.88 4.35
CA LEU A 83 -16.39 4.36 3.57
C LEU A 83 -17.35 3.23 3.17
N SER A 84 -16.84 2.03 2.86
CA SER A 84 -17.65 0.86 2.54
C SER A 84 -18.64 0.46 3.63
N SER A 85 -18.45 0.92 4.84
CA SER A 85 -19.35 0.65 5.98
C SER A 85 -20.61 1.52 6.01
N TYR A 86 -20.66 2.56 5.17
CA TYR A 86 -21.77 3.52 5.11
C TYR A 86 -22.75 3.23 3.96
N VAL A 87 -22.84 1.98 3.52
CA VAL A 87 -23.72 1.56 2.40
C VAL A 87 -25.22 1.86 2.60
N ASP A 88 -25.67 1.94 3.85
CA ASP A 88 -27.05 2.25 4.21
C ASP A 88 -27.23 3.73 4.66
N ASP A 89 -26.14 4.51 4.70
CA ASP A 89 -26.14 5.93 5.04
C ASP A 89 -25.01 6.64 4.29
N PRO A 90 -25.09 6.75 2.95
CA PRO A 90 -24.03 7.33 2.11
C PRO A 90 -23.73 8.81 2.43
N GLU A 91 -24.73 9.60 2.84
CA GLU A 91 -24.55 10.99 3.23
C GLU A 91 -23.60 11.12 4.43
N ARG A 92 -23.79 10.29 5.46
CA ARG A 92 -22.90 10.26 6.62
C ARG A 92 -21.48 9.81 6.23
N GLY A 93 -21.34 8.89 5.27
CA GLY A 93 -20.04 8.51 4.72
C GLY A 93 -19.34 9.69 4.06
N ALA A 94 -20.07 10.47 3.27
CA ALA A 94 -19.57 11.69 2.63
C ALA A 94 -19.20 12.79 3.65
N ASP A 95 -20.00 12.98 4.70
CA ASP A 95 -19.70 13.92 5.80
C ASP A 95 -18.37 13.59 6.50
N THR A 96 -18.05 12.31 6.64
CA THR A 96 -16.76 11.86 7.18
C THR A 96 -15.59 12.34 6.32
N ILE A 97 -15.73 12.26 4.99
CA ILE A 97 -14.72 12.78 4.05
C ILE A 97 -14.57 14.28 4.18
N VAL A 98 -15.67 15.02 4.22
CA VAL A 98 -15.66 16.48 4.40
C VAL A 98 -14.96 16.88 5.70
N GLN A 99 -15.20 16.16 6.78
CA GLN A 99 -14.56 16.46 8.06
C GLN A 99 -13.05 16.21 8.00
N LEU A 100 -12.60 15.12 7.39
CA LEU A 100 -11.18 14.83 7.18
C LEU A 100 -10.49 15.93 6.37
N VAL A 101 -11.10 16.39 5.28
CA VAL A 101 -10.55 17.50 4.47
C VAL A 101 -10.43 18.79 5.29
N LYS A 102 -11.45 19.14 6.08
CA LYS A 102 -11.41 20.33 6.96
C LYS A 102 -10.31 20.23 8.03
N ASN A 103 -10.10 19.04 8.60
CA ASN A 103 -9.04 18.82 9.56
C ASN A 103 -7.66 18.98 8.90
N ALA A 104 -7.50 18.48 7.67
CA ALA A 104 -6.27 18.65 6.89
C ALA A 104 -5.99 20.14 6.60
N GLU A 105 -6.99 20.94 6.24
CA GLU A 105 -6.84 22.39 6.00
C GLU A 105 -6.31 23.15 7.23
N ILE A 106 -6.73 22.74 8.44
CA ILE A 106 -6.26 23.36 9.69
C ILE A 106 -4.78 23.04 9.94
N LYS A 107 -4.34 21.84 9.59
CA LYS A 107 -3.00 21.34 9.88
C LYS A 107 -1.99 21.64 8.79
N LEU A 108 -2.44 21.65 7.55
CA LEU A 108 -1.66 22.01 6.36
C LEU A 108 -2.43 23.07 5.59
N PRO A 109 -2.26 24.38 5.90
CA PRO A 109 -2.98 25.46 5.24
C PRO A 109 -2.76 25.47 3.72
N ILE A 110 -3.86 25.57 2.97
CA ILE A 110 -3.87 25.54 1.51
C ILE A 110 -4.46 26.86 1.00
N ASP A 111 -3.59 27.74 0.49
CA ASP A 111 -4.00 29.09 0.08
C ASP A 111 -4.79 29.12 -1.23
N LYS A 112 -4.50 28.17 -2.13
CA LYS A 112 -5.08 28.10 -3.48
C LYS A 112 -5.85 26.81 -3.70
N LYS A 113 -6.98 26.65 -3.00
CA LYS A 113 -7.84 25.47 -3.12
C LYS A 113 -8.25 25.17 -4.56
N TYR A 114 -8.62 26.19 -5.32
CA TYR A 114 -9.06 26.05 -6.71
C TYR A 114 -7.96 25.57 -7.69
N GLU A 115 -6.68 25.62 -7.26
CA GLU A 115 -5.55 25.05 -8.01
C GLU A 115 -5.09 23.68 -7.41
N THR A 116 -5.65 23.30 -6.26
CA THR A 116 -5.24 22.10 -5.52
C THR A 116 -6.18 20.94 -5.85
N PRO A 117 -5.68 19.82 -6.39
CA PRO A 117 -6.50 18.64 -6.61
C PRO A 117 -6.99 18.06 -5.28
N LEU A 118 -8.30 17.82 -5.17
CA LEU A 118 -8.92 16.99 -4.15
C LEU A 118 -9.45 15.73 -4.81
N ILE A 119 -8.82 14.60 -4.49
CA ILE A 119 -9.09 13.32 -5.15
C ILE A 119 -9.51 12.29 -4.10
N VAL A 120 -10.64 11.64 -4.32
CA VAL A 120 -11.13 10.53 -3.50
C VAL A 120 -10.99 9.24 -4.32
N ARG A 121 -10.27 8.29 -3.76
CA ARG A 121 -10.15 6.95 -4.34
C ARG A 121 -10.66 5.91 -3.36
N ALA A 122 -11.69 5.19 -3.80
CA ALA A 122 -12.18 4.03 -3.08
C ALA A 122 -11.47 2.78 -3.59
N THR A 123 -11.01 1.95 -2.68
CA THR A 123 -10.22 0.75 -3.00
C THR A 123 -11.04 -0.54 -2.89
N ALA A 124 -10.43 -1.66 -2.56
CA ALA A 124 -11.07 -2.96 -2.48
C ALA A 124 -12.35 -3.00 -1.64
N GLY A 125 -12.49 -2.12 -0.64
CA GLY A 125 -13.70 -2.03 0.18
C GLY A 125 -14.97 -1.81 -0.65
N LEU A 126 -14.92 -0.90 -1.63
CA LEU A 126 -16.03 -0.63 -2.52
C LEU A 126 -16.09 -1.61 -3.70
N ARG A 127 -14.94 -2.12 -4.17
CA ARG A 127 -14.92 -3.17 -5.23
C ARG A 127 -15.63 -4.47 -4.81
N LEU A 128 -15.72 -4.74 -3.50
CA LEU A 128 -16.41 -5.92 -2.95
C LEU A 128 -17.90 -5.71 -2.70
N LEU A 129 -18.42 -4.48 -2.82
CA LEU A 129 -19.84 -4.17 -2.65
C LEU A 129 -20.65 -4.44 -3.93
N PRO A 130 -21.99 -4.61 -3.81
CA PRO A 130 -22.88 -4.52 -4.96
C PRO A 130 -22.71 -3.19 -5.69
N LYS A 131 -22.65 -3.22 -7.02
CA LYS A 131 -22.30 -2.06 -7.86
C LYS A 131 -23.14 -0.82 -7.56
N GLU A 132 -24.45 -0.99 -7.41
CA GLU A 132 -25.41 0.10 -7.15
C GLU A 132 -25.10 0.79 -5.81
N LYS A 133 -24.76 0.00 -4.79
CA LYS A 133 -24.40 0.51 -3.45
C LYS A 133 -23.07 1.27 -3.46
N ALA A 134 -22.09 0.73 -4.18
CA ALA A 134 -20.80 1.39 -4.35
C ALA A 134 -20.95 2.74 -5.10
N LEU A 135 -21.74 2.79 -6.16
CA LEU A 135 -22.01 3.99 -6.93
C LEU A 135 -22.72 5.07 -6.08
N GLN A 136 -23.69 4.72 -5.24
CA GLN A 136 -24.34 5.66 -4.34
C GLN A 136 -23.34 6.35 -3.39
N LEU A 137 -22.41 5.59 -2.82
CA LEU A 137 -21.33 6.16 -1.98
C LEU A 137 -20.45 7.13 -2.75
N ILE A 138 -20.05 6.80 -3.97
CA ILE A 138 -19.25 7.63 -4.86
C ILE A 138 -19.99 8.92 -5.21
N GLU A 139 -21.26 8.84 -5.58
CA GLU A 139 -22.08 10.01 -5.92
C GLU A 139 -22.24 10.98 -4.75
N GLU A 140 -22.53 10.49 -3.54
CA GLU A 140 -22.64 11.35 -2.36
C GLU A 140 -21.31 11.98 -1.98
N ALA A 141 -20.20 11.22 -2.04
CA ALA A 141 -18.87 11.77 -1.84
C ALA A 141 -18.55 12.88 -2.86
N ALA A 142 -18.86 12.68 -4.14
CA ALA A 142 -18.62 13.66 -5.20
C ALA A 142 -19.43 14.94 -4.97
N LYS A 143 -20.73 14.84 -4.63
CA LYS A 143 -21.57 15.99 -4.28
C LYS A 143 -21.02 16.78 -3.09
N ALA A 144 -20.48 16.07 -2.09
CA ALA A 144 -19.98 16.70 -0.87
C ALA A 144 -18.67 17.45 -1.11
N ILE A 145 -17.69 16.85 -1.80
CA ILE A 145 -16.37 17.47 -1.99
C ILE A 145 -16.41 18.66 -2.96
N THR A 146 -17.33 18.66 -3.94
CA THR A 146 -17.47 19.78 -4.90
C THR A 146 -17.78 21.10 -4.21
N LYS A 147 -18.39 21.08 -3.02
CA LYS A 147 -18.73 22.27 -2.23
C LYS A 147 -17.53 22.86 -1.48
N LEU A 148 -16.38 22.21 -1.44
CA LEU A 148 -15.22 22.61 -0.66
C LEU A 148 -14.31 23.62 -1.35
N GLY A 149 -14.53 23.90 -2.64
CA GLY A 149 -13.81 24.90 -3.42
C GLY A 149 -12.43 24.46 -3.91
N TYR A 150 -12.16 23.15 -3.89
CA TYR A 150 -10.97 22.55 -4.49
C TYR A 150 -11.13 22.32 -5.99
N ASP A 151 -10.03 22.04 -6.67
CA ASP A 151 -10.08 21.54 -8.04
C ASP A 151 -10.57 20.08 -8.04
N THR A 152 -11.86 19.92 -8.29
CA THR A 152 -12.54 18.63 -8.40
C THR A 152 -12.94 18.44 -9.87
N GLY A 153 -12.07 17.79 -10.66
CA GLY A 153 -12.38 17.38 -12.04
C GLY A 153 -13.41 16.24 -12.08
N SER A 154 -13.82 15.86 -13.29
CA SER A 154 -14.84 14.82 -13.52
C SER A 154 -14.51 13.47 -12.86
N ASN A 155 -13.23 13.16 -12.71
CA ASN A 155 -12.72 11.91 -12.16
C ASN A 155 -12.13 12.08 -10.75
N SER A 156 -12.57 13.10 -10.01
CA SER A 156 -12.04 13.34 -8.65
C SER A 156 -12.52 12.31 -7.64
N VAL A 157 -13.65 11.65 -7.87
CA VAL A 157 -14.18 10.60 -6.99
C VAL A 157 -14.45 9.34 -7.81
N GLU A 158 -13.67 8.30 -7.56
CA GLU A 158 -13.75 7.04 -8.31
C GLU A 158 -13.47 5.82 -7.43
N ILE A 159 -13.95 4.67 -7.87
CA ILE A 159 -13.45 3.38 -7.40
C ILE A 159 -12.18 3.09 -8.20
N MET A 160 -11.03 3.15 -7.52
CA MET A 160 -9.73 2.95 -8.12
C MET A 160 -9.55 1.51 -8.59
N ASP A 161 -8.99 1.33 -9.77
CA ASP A 161 -8.56 0.01 -10.22
C ASP A 161 -7.42 -0.52 -9.33
N GLY A 162 -7.35 -1.84 -9.18
CA GLY A 162 -6.31 -2.44 -8.36
C GLY A 162 -4.92 -2.32 -8.94
N SER A 163 -4.79 -2.21 -10.26
CA SER A 163 -3.52 -1.96 -10.96
C SER A 163 -3.01 -0.54 -10.70
N ASP A 164 -3.91 0.46 -10.70
CA ASP A 164 -3.54 1.83 -10.35
C ASP A 164 -3.03 1.93 -8.91
N GLU A 165 -3.70 1.22 -7.97
CA GLU A 165 -3.27 1.11 -6.57
C GLU A 165 -1.83 0.58 -6.48
N GLY A 166 -1.54 -0.49 -7.24
CA GLY A 166 -0.19 -1.07 -7.33
C GLY A 166 0.84 -0.12 -7.95
N ILE A 167 0.50 0.59 -9.02
CA ILE A 167 1.38 1.56 -9.66
C ILE A 167 1.71 2.72 -8.71
N PHE A 168 0.71 3.28 -8.04
CA PHE A 168 0.93 4.41 -7.14
C PHE A 168 1.75 4.04 -5.90
N ILE A 169 1.59 2.82 -5.35
CA ILE A 169 2.44 2.40 -4.24
C ILE A 169 3.89 2.17 -4.71
N TRP A 170 4.09 1.64 -5.92
CA TRP A 170 5.40 1.51 -6.51
C TRP A 170 6.08 2.89 -6.70
N TYR A 171 5.35 3.90 -7.20
CA TYR A 171 5.85 5.27 -7.25
C TYR A 171 6.25 5.79 -5.88
N THR A 172 5.39 5.62 -4.87
CA THR A 172 5.67 6.09 -3.52
C THR A 172 6.99 5.55 -2.99
N ILE A 173 7.19 4.23 -3.08
CA ILE A 173 8.42 3.60 -2.59
C ILE A 173 9.63 4.13 -3.33
N ASN A 174 9.58 4.15 -4.64
CA ASN A 174 10.73 4.53 -5.44
C ASN A 174 11.03 6.04 -5.40
N LEU A 175 10.02 6.90 -5.20
CA LEU A 175 10.20 8.33 -4.94
C LEU A 175 10.88 8.57 -3.58
N LEU A 176 10.36 7.98 -2.51
CA LEU A 176 10.88 8.18 -1.15
C LEU A 176 12.32 7.65 -0.96
N HIS A 177 12.72 6.68 -1.78
CA HIS A 177 14.08 6.13 -1.80
C HIS A 177 14.97 6.74 -2.89
N ASN A 178 14.46 7.69 -3.70
CA ASN A 178 15.16 8.31 -4.83
C ASN A 178 15.66 7.28 -5.88
N LEU A 179 14.85 6.25 -6.17
CA LEU A 179 15.20 5.15 -7.09
C LEU A 179 14.51 5.24 -8.44
N ILE A 180 13.70 6.26 -8.71
CA ILE A 180 12.94 6.39 -9.97
C ILE A 180 13.85 6.43 -11.21
N GLU A 181 15.08 6.92 -11.06
CA GLU A 181 16.09 7.03 -12.13
C GLU A 181 17.13 5.90 -12.09
N GLU A 182 16.97 4.93 -11.17
CA GLU A 182 17.95 3.87 -10.90
C GLU A 182 17.31 2.47 -10.97
N GLU A 183 17.89 1.49 -10.29
CA GLU A 183 17.31 0.18 -10.11
C GLU A 183 16.16 0.25 -9.10
N THR A 184 14.92 0.12 -9.58
CA THR A 184 13.72 0.31 -8.77
C THR A 184 13.43 -0.90 -7.87
N MET A 185 12.81 -0.63 -6.72
CA MET A 185 12.30 -1.68 -5.82
C MET A 185 10.95 -2.20 -6.32
N ALA A 186 10.73 -3.49 -6.17
CA ALA A 186 9.39 -4.07 -6.24
C ALA A 186 8.57 -3.64 -5.02
N ALA A 187 7.29 -3.38 -5.23
CA ALA A 187 6.36 -2.98 -4.18
C ALA A 187 5.29 -4.05 -3.97
N LEU A 188 5.12 -4.49 -2.72
CA LEU A 188 4.06 -5.40 -2.28
C LEU A 188 3.18 -4.66 -1.28
N ASP A 189 1.88 -4.58 -1.54
CA ASP A 189 0.91 -3.99 -0.62
C ASP A 189 -0.10 -5.03 -0.17
N LEU A 190 -0.30 -5.19 1.13
CA LEU A 190 -1.32 -6.07 1.70
C LEU A 190 -2.38 -5.24 2.41
N GLY A 191 -3.42 -4.87 1.65
CA GLY A 191 -4.58 -4.20 2.22
C GLY A 191 -5.56 -5.14 2.92
N GLY A 192 -6.73 -4.59 3.31
CA GLY A 192 -7.77 -5.40 3.95
C GLY A 192 -8.57 -6.29 2.99
N GLY A 193 -8.82 -5.82 1.76
CA GLY A 193 -9.66 -6.51 0.77
C GLY A 193 -8.92 -7.05 -0.45
N SER A 194 -7.75 -6.51 -0.75
CA SER A 194 -6.87 -6.91 -1.87
C SER A 194 -5.41 -6.84 -1.48
N THR A 195 -4.55 -7.46 -2.29
CA THR A 195 -3.11 -7.29 -2.22
C THR A 195 -2.55 -7.03 -3.62
N GLN A 196 -1.54 -6.17 -3.71
CA GLN A 196 -0.91 -5.77 -4.97
C GLN A 196 0.55 -6.19 -5.00
N ILE A 197 1.01 -6.53 -6.20
CA ILE A 197 2.42 -6.75 -6.51
C ILE A 197 2.78 -5.94 -7.76
N THR A 198 3.80 -5.09 -7.66
CA THR A 198 4.22 -4.22 -8.76
C THR A 198 5.74 -4.15 -8.84
N TYR A 199 6.29 -4.38 -10.03
CA TYR A 199 7.73 -4.29 -10.28
C TYR A 199 8.05 -4.07 -11.75
N GLN A 200 9.24 -3.55 -12.01
CA GLN A 200 9.74 -3.32 -13.36
C GLN A 200 10.05 -4.65 -14.08
N LEU A 201 9.57 -4.77 -15.31
CA LEU A 201 9.92 -5.88 -16.20
C LEU A 201 11.16 -5.55 -17.03
N SER A 202 11.99 -6.57 -17.24
CA SER A 202 13.00 -6.49 -18.30
C SER A 202 12.39 -6.90 -19.64
N ASP A 203 12.99 -6.48 -20.77
CA ASP A 203 12.52 -6.83 -22.11
C ASP A 203 12.36 -8.34 -22.32
N LYS A 204 13.17 -9.15 -21.61
CA LYS A 204 13.13 -10.62 -21.69
C LYS A 204 11.91 -11.23 -21.00
N ASP A 205 11.32 -10.50 -20.05
CA ASP A 205 10.21 -11.00 -19.24
C ASP A 205 8.84 -10.61 -19.82
N LEU A 206 8.77 -9.64 -20.76
CA LEU A 206 7.52 -9.11 -21.32
C LEU A 206 6.58 -10.22 -21.86
N THR A 207 7.13 -11.24 -22.50
CA THR A 207 6.31 -12.34 -23.05
C THR A 207 5.79 -13.32 -22.01
N SER A 208 6.29 -13.25 -20.79
CA SER A 208 5.92 -14.16 -19.69
C SER A 208 4.77 -13.67 -18.84
N TYR A 209 4.30 -12.44 -19.09
CA TYR A 209 3.22 -11.81 -18.31
C TYR A 209 2.07 -11.40 -19.22
N PRO A 210 0.81 -11.44 -18.74
CA PRO A 210 -0.34 -10.96 -19.49
C PRO A 210 -0.17 -9.48 -19.89
N SER A 211 -0.48 -9.14 -21.13
CA SER A 211 -0.42 -7.75 -21.60
C SER A 211 -1.38 -6.82 -20.85
N SER A 212 -2.45 -7.36 -20.27
CA SER A 212 -3.38 -6.63 -19.41
C SER A 212 -2.75 -6.14 -18.10
N ASP A 213 -1.66 -6.76 -17.67
CA ASP A 213 -0.98 -6.47 -16.41
C ASP A 213 0.37 -5.74 -16.65
N GLN A 214 0.61 -5.30 -17.89
CA GLN A 214 1.80 -4.54 -18.28
C GLN A 214 1.43 -3.08 -18.52
N TYR A 215 2.09 -2.19 -17.82
CA TYR A 215 1.82 -0.75 -17.85
C TYR A 215 3.09 0.03 -18.17
N LEU A 216 3.02 0.88 -19.20
CA LEU A 216 4.10 1.79 -19.54
C LEU A 216 3.94 3.06 -18.70
N VAL A 217 4.91 3.34 -17.85
CA VAL A 217 4.86 4.48 -16.93
C VAL A 217 6.09 5.38 -17.07
N PRO A 218 5.95 6.72 -16.92
CA PRO A 218 7.08 7.62 -16.90
C PRO A 218 7.92 7.45 -15.63
N ALA A 219 9.24 7.36 -15.79
CA ALA A 219 10.19 7.24 -14.69
C ALA A 219 11.52 7.89 -15.07
N GLY A 220 11.95 8.93 -14.32
CA GLY A 220 13.25 9.58 -14.52
C GLY A 220 13.52 10.08 -15.95
N GLY A 221 12.49 10.64 -16.61
CA GLY A 221 12.62 11.12 -18.00
C GLY A 221 12.54 10.03 -19.08
N ASN A 222 12.41 8.77 -18.69
CA ASN A 222 12.21 7.61 -19.56
C ASN A 222 10.83 6.98 -19.31
N ASN A 223 10.43 6.06 -20.18
CA ASN A 223 9.30 5.18 -19.92
C ASN A 223 9.82 3.78 -19.58
N ILE A 224 9.26 3.18 -18.54
CA ILE A 224 9.54 1.82 -18.12
C ILE A 224 8.27 0.97 -18.14
N THR A 225 8.40 -0.32 -18.33
CA THR A 225 7.26 -1.24 -18.27
C THR A 225 7.20 -1.88 -16.89
N LEU A 226 6.07 -1.67 -16.21
CA LEU A 226 5.75 -2.34 -14.95
C LEU A 226 4.86 -3.55 -15.20
N TYR A 227 5.11 -4.64 -14.50
CA TYR A 227 4.08 -5.61 -14.17
C TYR A 227 3.38 -5.15 -12.90
N THR A 228 2.05 -5.09 -12.92
CA THR A 228 1.25 -4.86 -11.72
C THR A 228 0.01 -5.73 -11.75
N HIS A 229 -0.26 -6.40 -10.65
CA HIS A 229 -1.44 -7.23 -10.49
C HIS A 229 -2.06 -7.04 -9.10
N SER A 230 -3.39 -6.97 -9.06
CA SER A 230 -4.16 -6.80 -7.82
C SER A 230 -5.05 -8.01 -7.61
N TYR A 231 -4.79 -8.74 -6.55
CA TYR A 231 -5.55 -9.94 -6.16
C TYR A 231 -6.69 -9.55 -5.21
N LEU A 232 -7.89 -9.37 -5.77
CA LEU A 232 -9.09 -9.10 -4.98
C LEU A 232 -9.46 -10.34 -4.15
N LYS A 233 -9.90 -10.13 -2.89
CA LYS A 233 -10.16 -11.16 -1.86
C LYS A 233 -8.90 -11.79 -1.26
N LEU A 234 -7.71 -11.39 -1.69
CA LEU A 234 -6.44 -11.75 -1.05
C LEU A 234 -5.87 -10.63 -0.17
N GLY A 235 -6.64 -9.60 0.20
CA GLY A 235 -6.31 -8.75 1.34
C GLY A 235 -6.54 -9.49 2.66
N LEU A 236 -5.84 -9.10 3.72
CA LEU A 236 -5.78 -9.85 4.98
C LEU A 236 -7.16 -10.17 5.58
N LEU A 237 -8.06 -9.18 5.65
CA LEU A 237 -9.36 -9.35 6.28
C LEU A 237 -10.29 -10.22 5.41
N ALA A 238 -10.26 -10.01 4.10
CA ALA A 238 -11.02 -10.81 3.15
C ALA A 238 -10.54 -12.26 3.11
N ALA A 239 -9.21 -12.46 3.14
CA ALA A 239 -8.60 -13.78 3.18
C ALA A 239 -8.92 -14.52 4.49
N ARG A 240 -8.80 -13.87 5.64
CA ARG A 240 -9.18 -14.44 6.93
C ARG A 240 -10.63 -14.93 6.92
N TYR A 241 -11.56 -14.10 6.42
CA TYR A 241 -12.95 -14.50 6.24
C TYR A 241 -13.09 -15.72 5.30
N GLY A 242 -12.44 -15.68 4.15
CA GLY A 242 -12.48 -16.76 3.17
C GLY A 242 -11.92 -18.09 3.70
N ILE A 243 -10.84 -18.02 4.50
CA ILE A 243 -10.23 -19.19 5.14
C ILE A 243 -11.20 -19.80 6.18
N PHE A 244 -11.82 -18.98 7.04
CA PHE A 244 -12.85 -19.48 7.98
C PHE A 244 -14.05 -20.10 7.26
N ARG A 245 -14.47 -19.50 6.12
CA ARG A 245 -15.55 -20.06 5.29
C ARG A 245 -15.19 -21.41 4.68
N LEU A 246 -13.92 -21.67 4.35
CA LEU A 246 -13.49 -22.98 3.82
C LEU A 246 -13.60 -24.12 4.86
N GLU A 247 -13.55 -23.80 6.14
CA GLU A 247 -13.71 -24.78 7.21
C GLU A 247 -15.18 -25.05 7.57
N SER A 248 -16.11 -24.20 7.11
CA SER A 248 -17.52 -24.31 7.43
C SER A 248 -18.28 -25.11 6.36
N ASN A 249 -19.11 -26.04 6.81
CA ASN A 249 -20.07 -26.74 5.94
C ASN A 249 -21.40 -25.99 5.80
N ASP A 250 -21.66 -24.98 6.61
CA ASP A 250 -22.86 -24.16 6.56
C ASP A 250 -22.57 -22.79 5.94
N ASN A 251 -23.16 -22.52 4.79
CA ASN A 251 -22.98 -21.27 4.07
C ASN A 251 -23.62 -20.05 4.73
N ASN A 252 -24.50 -20.23 5.69
CA ASN A 252 -25.24 -19.14 6.34
C ASN A 252 -24.76 -18.87 7.76
N THR A 253 -23.81 -19.66 8.31
CA THR A 253 -23.34 -19.46 9.66
C THR A 253 -22.53 -18.17 9.80
N ASN A 254 -22.66 -17.53 10.96
CA ASN A 254 -21.78 -16.48 11.44
C ASN A 254 -20.81 -16.99 12.52
N GLU A 255 -20.83 -18.29 12.84
CA GLU A 255 -19.96 -18.92 13.81
C GLU A 255 -18.99 -19.87 13.11
N PHE A 256 -17.70 -19.69 13.39
CA PHE A 256 -16.64 -20.49 12.79
C PHE A 256 -15.77 -21.15 13.86
N LYS A 257 -15.27 -22.34 13.52
CA LYS A 257 -14.22 -23.03 14.27
C LYS A 257 -13.05 -23.25 13.34
N SER A 258 -11.85 -22.74 13.72
CA SER A 258 -10.68 -22.80 12.86
C SER A 258 -9.52 -23.57 13.49
N VAL A 259 -8.84 -24.40 12.68
CA VAL A 259 -7.60 -25.08 13.08
C VAL A 259 -6.44 -24.10 13.25
N CYS A 260 -6.54 -22.91 12.65
CA CYS A 260 -5.54 -21.83 12.74
C CYS A 260 -5.66 -21.00 14.04
N VAL A 261 -6.74 -21.18 14.80
CA VAL A 261 -6.99 -20.47 16.07
C VAL A 261 -6.78 -21.42 17.24
N ASP A 262 -6.15 -20.94 18.32
CA ASP A 262 -5.92 -21.78 19.50
C ASP A 262 -7.25 -22.16 20.18
N PRO A 263 -7.42 -23.42 20.65
CA PRO A 263 -8.64 -23.89 21.31
C PRO A 263 -9.04 -23.09 22.55
N ILE A 264 -8.11 -22.37 23.19
CA ILE A 264 -8.41 -21.50 24.34
C ILE A 264 -9.28 -20.31 23.94
N VAL A 265 -9.17 -19.87 22.67
CA VAL A 265 -9.98 -18.78 22.11
C VAL A 265 -11.38 -19.33 21.84
N GLN A 266 -12.35 -18.85 22.59
CA GLN A 266 -13.73 -19.27 22.47
C GLN A 266 -14.65 -18.07 22.30
N LYS A 267 -15.48 -18.10 21.25
CA LYS A 267 -16.50 -17.08 20.96
C LYS A 267 -15.92 -15.67 20.82
N GLU A 268 -14.72 -15.56 20.22
CA GLU A 268 -14.13 -14.27 19.91
C GLU A 268 -14.97 -13.53 18.86
N LYS A 269 -15.32 -12.28 19.16
CA LYS A 269 -16.13 -11.45 18.27
C LYS A 269 -15.23 -10.75 17.26
N TRP A 270 -15.53 -10.92 16.00
CA TRP A 270 -14.82 -10.28 14.90
C TRP A 270 -15.79 -9.64 13.91
N THR A 271 -15.54 -8.39 13.54
CA THR A 271 -16.36 -7.67 12.56
C THR A 271 -15.66 -7.61 11.21
N TYR A 272 -16.34 -8.05 10.17
CA TYR A 272 -15.89 -7.94 8.79
C TYR A 272 -17.05 -7.57 7.87
N ALA A 273 -16.86 -6.59 6.97
CA ALA A 273 -17.89 -6.12 6.01
C ALA A 273 -19.23 -5.81 6.72
N ASN A 274 -19.20 -5.08 7.83
CA ASN A 274 -20.37 -4.70 8.66
C ASN A 274 -21.14 -5.85 9.30
N LYS A 275 -20.61 -7.07 9.24
CA LYS A 275 -21.22 -8.23 9.90
C LYS A 275 -20.35 -8.69 11.06
N GLN A 276 -20.99 -9.04 12.15
CA GLN A 276 -20.33 -9.64 13.30
C GLN A 276 -20.28 -11.15 13.14
N TYR A 277 -19.12 -11.72 13.35
CA TYR A 277 -18.83 -13.14 13.35
C TYR A 277 -18.31 -13.57 14.73
N VAL A 278 -18.48 -14.83 15.04
CA VAL A 278 -18.00 -15.46 16.28
C VAL A 278 -17.03 -16.58 15.92
N ILE A 279 -15.79 -16.43 16.37
CA ILE A 279 -14.71 -17.35 16.01
C ILE A 279 -14.26 -18.11 17.23
N SER A 280 -14.06 -19.40 17.09
CA SER A 280 -13.48 -20.25 18.13
C SER A 280 -12.36 -21.11 17.56
N GLY A 281 -11.39 -21.45 18.37
CA GLY A 281 -10.39 -22.45 18.01
C GLY A 281 -10.99 -23.84 17.89
N ALA A 282 -10.57 -24.59 16.89
CA ALA A 282 -10.98 -25.99 16.73
C ALA A 282 -10.30 -26.88 17.80
N ASN A 283 -11.02 -27.88 18.27
CA ASN A 283 -10.45 -28.86 19.21
C ASN A 283 -9.23 -29.57 18.58
N ARG A 284 -8.20 -29.75 19.38
CA ARG A 284 -6.96 -30.44 18.96
C ARG A 284 -6.87 -31.78 19.68
N PRO A 285 -6.41 -32.86 19.01
CA PRO A 285 -6.07 -34.11 19.72
C PRO A 285 -5.02 -33.85 20.81
N GLU A 286 -5.14 -34.45 21.96
CA GLU A 286 -4.22 -34.26 23.09
C GLU A 286 -2.74 -34.50 22.74
N ASN A 287 -2.48 -35.44 21.84
CA ASN A 287 -1.15 -35.83 21.41
C ASN A 287 -0.65 -35.09 20.13
N MET A 288 -1.32 -33.99 19.73
CA MET A 288 -0.91 -33.26 18.54
C MET A 288 0.43 -32.55 18.76
N LYS A 289 1.42 -32.86 17.91
CA LYS A 289 2.69 -32.14 17.91
C LYS A 289 2.46 -30.67 17.55
N ARG A 290 3.24 -29.78 18.14
CA ARG A 290 3.11 -28.32 17.94
C ARG A 290 3.25 -27.92 16.46
N ASP A 291 4.17 -28.53 15.74
CA ASP A 291 4.42 -28.30 14.30
C ASP A 291 3.22 -28.72 13.43
N ALA A 292 2.43 -29.71 13.87
CA ALA A 292 1.24 -30.17 13.16
C ALA A 292 0.14 -29.11 13.08
N VAL A 293 0.07 -28.19 14.03
CA VAL A 293 -0.88 -27.06 13.99
C VAL A 293 -0.51 -26.12 12.86
N TYR A 294 0.78 -25.72 12.79
CA TYR A 294 1.28 -24.90 11.69
C TYR A 294 1.00 -25.56 10.34
N THR A 295 1.35 -26.84 10.18
CA THR A 295 1.17 -27.58 8.93
C THR A 295 -0.29 -27.59 8.49
N ARG A 296 -1.23 -27.88 9.40
CA ARG A 296 -2.66 -27.89 9.08
C ARG A 296 -3.18 -26.50 8.71
N CYS A 297 -2.77 -25.46 9.44
CA CYS A 297 -3.13 -24.10 9.13
C CYS A 297 -2.55 -23.68 7.76
N TYR A 298 -1.28 -24.01 7.48
CA TYR A 298 -0.64 -23.72 6.23
C TYR A 298 -1.34 -24.40 5.03
N GLU A 299 -1.69 -25.67 5.15
CA GLU A 299 -2.43 -26.37 4.09
C GLU A 299 -3.80 -25.74 3.81
N LEU A 300 -4.50 -25.31 4.86
CA LEU A 300 -5.78 -24.62 4.74
C LEU A 300 -5.62 -23.27 4.06
N VAL A 301 -4.69 -22.45 4.54
CA VAL A 301 -4.39 -21.12 4.00
C VAL A 301 -3.94 -21.24 2.55
N LYS A 302 -3.00 -22.13 2.24
CA LYS A 302 -2.52 -22.38 0.88
C LYS A 302 -3.64 -22.78 -0.06
N ARG A 303 -4.55 -23.64 0.37
CA ARG A 303 -5.73 -24.02 -0.42
C ARG A 303 -6.60 -22.81 -0.74
N TYR A 304 -6.80 -21.89 0.20
CA TYR A 304 -7.55 -20.66 -0.03
C TYR A 304 -6.84 -19.77 -1.04
N VAL A 305 -5.55 -19.49 -0.81
CA VAL A 305 -4.74 -18.61 -1.67
C VAL A 305 -4.71 -19.15 -3.10
N MET A 306 -4.31 -20.40 -3.30
CA MET A 306 -4.17 -21.00 -4.63
C MET A 306 -5.51 -21.15 -5.37
N LYS A 307 -6.63 -21.26 -4.65
CA LYS A 307 -7.97 -21.27 -5.26
C LYS A 307 -8.42 -19.88 -5.68
N THR A 308 -7.95 -18.83 -4.99
CA THR A 308 -8.43 -17.45 -5.19
C THR A 308 -7.52 -16.69 -6.16
N LEU A 309 -6.27 -17.13 -6.28
CA LEU A 309 -5.28 -16.58 -7.20
C LEU A 309 -5.77 -16.76 -8.64
N ASP A 310 -5.94 -15.67 -9.37
CA ASP A 310 -6.38 -15.65 -10.77
C ASP A 310 -5.21 -15.63 -11.76
N PHE A 311 -4.04 -15.19 -11.30
CA PHE A 311 -2.78 -15.28 -12.01
C PHE A 311 -1.63 -15.59 -11.04
N GLU A 312 -0.73 -16.48 -11.42
CA GLU A 312 0.45 -16.86 -10.66
C GLU A 312 1.71 -16.43 -11.40
N PRO A 313 2.51 -15.46 -10.85
CA PRO A 313 3.78 -15.08 -11.45
C PRO A 313 4.70 -16.29 -11.60
N SER A 314 5.38 -16.38 -12.74
CA SER A 314 6.32 -17.49 -13.01
C SER A 314 7.60 -17.41 -12.19
N THR A 315 7.99 -16.19 -11.79
CA THR A 315 9.21 -15.92 -11.02
C THR A 315 8.95 -14.84 -9.97
N ALA A 316 9.80 -14.82 -8.94
CA ALA A 316 9.83 -13.71 -7.98
C ALA A 316 10.22 -12.38 -8.67
N PRO A 317 9.82 -11.23 -8.10
CA PRO A 317 10.37 -9.93 -8.49
C PRO A 317 11.90 -9.97 -8.45
N ARG A 318 12.53 -9.26 -9.40
CA ARG A 318 13.98 -9.07 -9.39
C ARG A 318 14.36 -7.86 -8.55
N GLY A 319 15.59 -7.86 -8.04
CA GLY A 319 16.10 -6.75 -7.24
C GLY A 319 15.53 -6.71 -5.82
N SER A 320 15.50 -5.51 -5.26
CA SER A 320 15.03 -5.28 -3.89
C SER A 320 13.51 -5.31 -3.82
N VAL A 321 12.97 -5.83 -2.72
CA VAL A 321 11.53 -5.92 -2.48
C VAL A 321 11.17 -5.10 -1.24
N ALA A 322 10.19 -4.22 -1.38
CA ALA A 322 9.54 -3.51 -0.29
C ALA A 322 8.13 -4.04 -0.08
N ALA A 323 7.74 -4.29 1.18
CA ALA A 323 6.40 -4.71 1.52
C ALA A 323 5.84 -3.83 2.64
N MET A 324 4.54 -3.48 2.55
CA MET A 324 3.91 -2.48 3.41
C MET A 324 2.54 -2.90 3.90
N SER A 325 1.87 -2.00 4.61
CA SER A 325 0.55 -2.21 5.18
C SER A 325 0.55 -3.42 6.12
N TYR A 326 -0.33 -4.39 5.97
CA TYR A 326 -0.38 -5.54 6.87
C TYR A 326 0.86 -6.44 6.84
N PHE A 327 1.71 -6.40 5.80
CA PHE A 327 3.01 -7.07 5.90
C PHE A 327 3.86 -6.47 7.02
N TYR A 328 3.85 -5.14 7.15
CA TYR A 328 4.53 -4.42 8.21
C TYR A 328 3.86 -4.65 9.58
N ASP A 329 2.54 -4.43 9.67
CA ASP A 329 1.83 -4.48 10.94
C ASP A 329 1.95 -5.87 11.59
N ILE A 330 1.79 -6.96 10.82
CA ILE A 330 1.93 -8.33 11.32
C ILE A 330 3.37 -8.61 11.80
N ALA A 331 4.39 -8.10 11.09
CA ALA A 331 5.78 -8.27 11.50
C ALA A 331 6.11 -7.50 12.79
N ALA A 332 5.57 -6.28 12.92
CA ALA A 332 5.73 -5.44 14.11
C ALA A 332 5.02 -6.06 15.33
N ASP A 333 3.76 -6.47 15.18
CA ASP A 333 2.96 -7.09 16.23
C ASP A 333 3.57 -8.42 16.69
N ALA A 334 4.20 -9.16 15.78
CA ALA A 334 4.88 -10.41 16.09
C ALA A 334 6.32 -10.22 16.61
N GLY A 335 6.80 -8.98 16.72
CA GLY A 335 8.15 -8.66 17.21
C GLY A 335 9.27 -9.08 16.25
N ILE A 336 8.99 -9.22 14.96
CA ILE A 336 10.00 -9.55 13.94
C ILE A 336 10.82 -8.32 13.58
N ILE A 337 10.20 -7.14 13.59
CA ILE A 337 10.80 -5.84 13.29
C ILE A 337 10.55 -4.83 14.41
N ASP A 338 11.31 -3.75 14.39
CA ASP A 338 11.06 -2.58 15.25
C ASP A 338 9.79 -1.85 14.79
N VAL A 339 8.88 -1.58 15.74
CA VAL A 339 7.57 -0.95 15.47
C VAL A 339 7.66 0.50 14.98
N MET A 340 8.80 1.18 15.12
CA MET A 340 8.99 2.56 14.68
C MET A 340 9.90 2.66 13.45
N LYS A 341 10.91 1.79 13.37
CA LYS A 341 11.95 1.86 12.33
C LYS A 341 11.68 0.93 11.15
N GLY A 342 10.79 -0.05 11.33
CA GLY A 342 10.66 -1.14 10.38
C GLY A 342 11.86 -2.09 10.43
N GLY A 343 12.16 -2.71 9.30
CA GLY A 343 13.30 -3.62 9.20
C GLY A 343 13.30 -4.43 7.92
N THR A 344 14.33 -5.24 7.77
CA THR A 344 14.43 -6.21 6.68
C THR A 344 14.23 -7.61 7.25
N VAL A 345 13.34 -8.35 6.63
CA VAL A 345 12.94 -9.71 7.05
C VAL A 345 13.07 -10.68 5.89
N SER A 346 13.04 -11.96 6.19
CA SER A 346 12.95 -13.04 5.21
C SER A 346 11.71 -13.89 5.42
N VAL A 347 11.28 -14.63 4.40
CA VAL A 347 10.16 -15.57 4.52
C VAL A 347 10.43 -16.59 5.63
N SER A 348 11.68 -17.03 5.80
CA SER A 348 12.07 -17.96 6.88
C SER A 348 11.85 -17.38 8.27
N GLN A 349 12.07 -16.07 8.50
CA GLN A 349 11.79 -15.42 9.78
C GLN A 349 10.29 -15.37 10.07
N TYR A 350 9.46 -15.00 9.09
CA TYR A 350 8.00 -15.10 9.23
C TYR A 350 7.56 -16.53 9.55
N ARG A 351 8.11 -17.54 8.86
CA ARG A 351 7.76 -18.96 9.09
C ARG A 351 8.14 -19.43 10.49
N LEU A 352 9.33 -19.11 10.98
CA LEU A 352 9.77 -19.45 12.33
C LEU A 352 8.87 -18.81 13.40
N THR A 353 8.42 -17.57 13.14
CA THR A 353 7.49 -16.86 14.04
C THR A 353 6.09 -17.44 13.94
N ALA A 354 5.62 -17.83 12.75
CA ALA A 354 4.35 -18.53 12.56
C ALA A 354 4.31 -19.88 13.31
N LEU A 355 5.39 -20.67 13.25
CA LEU A 355 5.53 -21.91 14.01
C LEU A 355 5.38 -21.68 15.52
N LYS A 356 5.98 -20.61 16.06
CA LYS A 356 5.84 -20.21 17.47
C LYS A 356 4.40 -19.77 17.78
N ALA A 357 3.83 -18.88 16.97
CA ALA A 357 2.47 -18.38 17.16
C ALA A 357 1.42 -19.51 17.10
N CYS A 358 1.53 -20.44 16.15
CA CYS A 358 0.61 -21.58 16.04
C CYS A 358 0.73 -22.58 17.21
N SER A 359 1.85 -22.53 17.95
CA SER A 359 2.11 -23.40 19.11
C SER A 359 1.78 -22.75 20.46
N ALA A 360 1.52 -21.44 20.47
CA ALA A 360 1.26 -20.64 21.67
C ALA A 360 -0.24 -20.46 21.91
N GLN A 361 -0.59 -20.18 23.17
CA GLN A 361 -1.94 -19.76 23.57
C GLN A 361 -2.06 -18.25 23.34
N ASN A 362 -2.43 -17.83 22.13
CA ASN A 362 -2.50 -16.42 21.73
C ASN A 362 -3.87 -15.81 22.10
N VAL A 363 -4.14 -15.58 23.37
CA VAL A 363 -5.42 -15.00 23.81
C VAL A 363 -5.53 -13.53 23.40
N GLU A 364 -4.44 -12.77 23.55
CA GLU A 364 -4.41 -11.34 23.22
C GLU A 364 -4.28 -11.06 21.72
N GLN A 365 -3.70 -12.01 20.98
CA GLN A 365 -3.53 -11.95 19.53
C GLN A 365 -4.10 -13.21 18.87
N PRO A 366 -5.42 -13.43 18.90
CA PRO A 366 -6.04 -14.67 18.46
C PRO A 366 -5.80 -15.02 17.00
N TRP A 367 -5.43 -14.03 16.20
CA TRP A 367 -5.18 -14.17 14.75
C TRP A 367 -3.70 -14.38 14.40
N ALA A 368 -2.77 -14.30 15.35
CA ALA A 368 -1.32 -14.33 15.07
C ALA A 368 -0.89 -15.57 14.26
N CYS A 369 -1.42 -16.76 14.57
CA CYS A 369 -1.09 -17.95 13.79
C CYS A 369 -1.57 -17.85 12.33
N ILE A 370 -2.84 -17.56 12.10
CA ILE A 370 -3.41 -17.49 10.75
C ILE A 370 -2.78 -16.38 9.92
N ASP A 371 -2.54 -15.21 10.49
CA ASP A 371 -2.01 -14.05 9.78
C ASP A 371 -0.55 -14.25 9.36
N LEU A 372 0.29 -14.77 10.26
CA LEU A 372 1.68 -15.09 9.95
C LEU A 372 1.80 -16.21 8.90
N VAL A 373 0.98 -17.26 9.02
CA VAL A 373 0.91 -18.33 8.01
C VAL A 373 0.46 -17.78 6.66
N TYR A 374 -0.49 -16.84 6.67
CA TYR A 374 -0.99 -16.19 5.48
C TYR A 374 0.10 -15.37 4.78
N VAL A 375 0.86 -14.56 5.52
CA VAL A 375 2.00 -13.81 4.97
C VAL A 375 3.05 -14.75 4.35
N VAL A 376 3.41 -15.83 5.05
CA VAL A 376 4.33 -16.85 4.50
C VAL A 376 3.81 -17.41 3.18
N THR A 377 2.52 -17.75 3.11
CA THR A 377 1.91 -18.32 1.91
C THR A 377 1.90 -17.33 0.75
N LEU A 378 1.56 -16.05 1.01
CA LEU A 378 1.61 -15.02 -0.03
C LEU A 378 3.03 -14.83 -0.58
N LEU A 379 4.00 -14.61 0.30
CA LEU A 379 5.37 -14.33 -0.13
C LEU A 379 5.98 -15.52 -0.87
N GLN A 380 5.83 -16.74 -0.33
CA GLN A 380 6.48 -17.93 -0.87
C GLN A 380 5.71 -18.55 -2.03
N ASP A 381 4.40 -18.83 -1.83
CA ASP A 381 3.63 -19.64 -2.78
C ASP A 381 3.02 -18.78 -3.89
N ALA A 382 2.54 -17.57 -3.58
CA ALA A 382 1.95 -16.68 -4.58
C ALA A 382 3.01 -15.82 -5.29
N TYR A 383 3.91 -15.17 -4.55
CA TYR A 383 4.87 -14.21 -5.11
C TYR A 383 6.25 -14.81 -5.42
N LYS A 384 6.46 -16.08 -5.12
CA LYS A 384 7.70 -16.85 -5.42
C LYS A 384 8.97 -16.30 -4.75
N ILE A 385 8.83 -15.51 -3.69
CA ILE A 385 9.96 -15.00 -2.92
C ILE A 385 10.58 -16.16 -2.14
N ARG A 386 11.90 -16.34 -2.28
CA ARG A 386 12.62 -17.46 -1.67
C ARG A 386 12.80 -17.22 -0.17
N ASP A 387 13.01 -18.29 0.57
CA ASP A 387 13.12 -18.31 2.03
C ASP A 387 14.05 -17.26 2.64
N ASN A 388 15.17 -16.99 1.99
CA ASN A 388 16.21 -16.10 2.50
C ASN A 388 16.30 -14.77 1.74
N ASP A 389 15.43 -14.54 0.75
CA ASP A 389 15.43 -13.27 0.04
C ASP A 389 14.97 -12.15 1.00
N PRO A 390 15.69 -11.03 1.01
CA PRO A 390 15.35 -9.92 1.89
C PRO A 390 14.09 -9.19 1.42
N VAL A 391 13.18 -8.94 2.34
CA VAL A 391 11.98 -8.09 2.15
C VAL A 391 12.07 -6.94 3.13
N SER A 392 12.12 -5.72 2.63
CA SER A 392 12.18 -4.51 3.44
C SER A 392 10.78 -4.05 3.82
N LEU A 393 10.56 -3.75 5.09
CA LEU A 393 9.27 -3.36 5.66
C LEU A 393 9.34 -1.92 6.15
N PHE A 394 8.49 -1.06 5.59
CA PHE A 394 8.44 0.35 5.93
C PHE A 394 7.01 0.78 6.27
N LYS A 395 6.86 1.58 7.32
CA LYS A 395 5.66 2.37 7.56
C LYS A 395 5.90 3.83 7.17
N LYS A 396 7.12 4.31 7.45
CA LYS A 396 7.60 5.64 7.06
C LYS A 396 8.98 5.54 6.45
N VAL A 397 9.24 6.41 5.47
CA VAL A 397 10.56 6.61 4.87
C VAL A 397 10.88 8.10 4.96
N ASN A 398 12.02 8.45 5.55
CA ASN A 398 12.43 9.86 5.77
C ASN A 398 11.38 10.69 6.53
N GLY A 399 10.57 10.06 7.40
CA GLY A 399 9.51 10.71 8.16
C GLY A 399 8.13 10.73 7.45
N HIS A 400 8.07 10.39 6.17
CA HIS A 400 6.85 10.38 5.35
C HIS A 400 6.15 9.03 5.36
N GLU A 401 4.81 9.06 5.41
CA GLU A 401 3.97 7.87 5.40
C GLU A 401 4.06 7.13 4.05
N VAL A 402 4.24 5.82 4.10
CA VAL A 402 4.26 4.99 2.89
C VAL A 402 2.82 4.62 2.53
N SER A 403 2.26 5.31 1.54
CA SER A 403 0.89 5.11 1.05
C SER A 403 0.83 5.36 -0.46
N TRP A 404 0.03 4.60 -1.18
CA TRP A 404 -0.23 4.83 -2.61
C TRP A 404 -0.71 6.27 -2.90
N ALA A 405 -1.31 6.94 -1.92
CA ALA A 405 -1.81 8.30 -2.05
C ALA A 405 -0.70 9.31 -2.38
N LEU A 406 0.54 9.10 -1.92
CA LEU A 406 1.67 9.96 -2.29
C LEU A 406 2.01 9.84 -3.78
N GLY A 407 2.03 8.61 -4.32
CA GLY A 407 2.28 8.38 -5.75
C GLY A 407 1.20 9.04 -6.62
N LEU A 408 -0.07 8.92 -6.24
CA LEU A 408 -1.19 9.61 -6.91
C LEU A 408 -1.06 11.13 -6.81
N ALA A 409 -0.75 11.67 -5.63
CA ALA A 409 -0.57 13.10 -5.42
C ALA A 409 0.56 13.66 -6.28
N TYR A 410 1.71 12.99 -6.26
CA TYR A 410 2.89 13.36 -7.04
C TYR A 410 2.57 13.39 -8.55
N THR A 411 2.03 12.30 -9.09
CA THR A 411 1.69 12.21 -10.53
C THR A 411 0.63 13.22 -10.94
N SER A 412 -0.36 13.48 -10.07
CA SER A 412 -1.41 14.48 -10.33
C SER A 412 -0.85 15.90 -10.40
N VAL A 413 0.07 16.26 -9.50
CA VAL A 413 0.72 17.58 -9.50
C VAL A 413 1.66 17.70 -10.69
N MET A 414 2.48 16.68 -10.98
CA MET A 414 3.40 16.68 -12.13
C MET A 414 2.65 16.87 -13.45
N ASN A 415 1.57 16.15 -13.68
CA ASN A 415 0.77 16.26 -14.90
C ASN A 415 0.19 17.68 -15.08
N ARG A 416 -0.14 18.39 -14.01
CA ARG A 416 -0.63 19.77 -14.05
C ARG A 416 0.46 20.79 -14.37
N ILE A 417 1.66 20.57 -13.85
CA ILE A 417 2.82 21.42 -14.12
C ILE A 417 3.20 21.28 -15.60
N THR A 418 3.31 20.04 -16.08
CA THR A 418 3.68 19.78 -17.48
C THR A 418 2.63 20.22 -18.48
N ALA A 419 1.34 20.17 -18.13
CA ALA A 419 0.26 20.66 -19.00
C ALA A 419 0.20 22.21 -19.09
N LYS A 420 0.81 22.95 -18.17
CA LYS A 420 0.87 24.42 -18.15
C LYS A 420 2.17 24.97 -18.77
N ALA A 421 3.20 24.13 -18.94
CA ALA A 421 4.48 24.47 -19.56
C ALA A 421 4.42 24.32 -21.07
#